data_aa03deb9c71031bdb9d647de66645469
#
_entry.id   aa03deb9c71031bdb9d647de66645469
#
_cell.length_a   1.000
_cell.length_b   1.000
_cell.length_c   1.000
_cell.angle_alpha   90.00
_cell.angle_beta   90.00
_cell.angle_gamma   90.00
#
_symmetry.space_group_name_H-M   'P 1'
#
loop_
_entity.id
_entity.type
_entity.pdbx_description
1 polymer ?
#
loop_
_entity_poly.entity_id
_entity_poly.type
_entity_poly.pdbx_seq_one_letter_code
_entity_poly.pdbx_strand_id
1 'polypeptide(L)'
;MKTSKSINMTRFGIRTLMAGLLLTGLSITSCKKDEDETPPPTGGTTIEVSGDITANTTWSSNNKYILKGFVYVKSPAVLTIEPGTVIRGDKATKGTLIIERGAQIIAVGTQNSPIVFTSNEAKGSRSYGDWGGVIICGRAPINLPGGEGTVEGGTNAIYGGTNAADNSGKLKYVRIEFCGIAFQPNQEINGLTMGGVGNGTQIEYVQVSYSGDDSYEWFGGSVDARHLIAFRGWDDDFDTDNGYSGRIQFAAAFRDKDIADQSGSNGFESDNDGQGTTATPFTKAIFSNISIFGPLETSSTTINTQFKRGAHLRRNTQTCLYNSLIAGFPTGLFIDGSLAETNANNGDLQVRNTVIAGSTTALSASASFDIQTWFNTAGYGNSVLPASTDILNYYPVNLSSPSLLPQTGSPLLSGADFTSANLQGGFFTNVNYRGAFGTNNWTQGWTNFDPQNTDY
;
A
#
# COMPACT_ATOMS: atom_id res chain seq x y z
N MET A 1 37.66 55.04 28.25
CA MET A 1 37.06 55.81 29.36
C MET A 1 36.03 54.89 29.99
N LYS A 2 36.42 54.31 31.14
CA LYS A 2 35.82 54.38 32.49
C LYS A 2 34.32 53.96 32.50
N THR A 3 33.83 53.04 33.32
CA THR A 3 34.30 52.41 34.57
C THR A 3 33.38 51.24 34.97
N SER A 4 33.98 50.21 35.39
CA SER A 4 33.62 49.20 36.36
C SER A 4 32.74 49.68 37.54
N LYS A 5 31.82 48.81 38.04
CA LYS A 5 31.70 48.55 39.49
C LYS A 5 30.96 47.26 39.78
N SER A 6 31.69 46.36 40.39
CA SER A 6 31.21 45.21 41.21
C SER A 6 30.84 45.73 42.61
N ILE A 7 29.90 45.12 43.32
CA ILE A 7 29.86 45.10 44.80
C ILE A 7 29.31 43.76 45.29
N ASN A 8 30.02 43.28 46.31
CA ASN A 8 30.04 42.00 47.03
C ASN A 8 28.84 41.73 48.00
N MET A 9 28.67 40.45 48.23
CA MET A 9 28.44 39.71 49.50
C MET A 9 27.81 40.41 50.72
N THR A 10 26.88 39.73 51.36
CA THR A 10 27.03 39.39 52.79
C THR A 10 26.20 38.17 53.20
N ARG A 11 26.83 37.26 53.94
CA ARG A 11 26.29 36.11 54.67
C ARG A 11 25.68 36.62 55.99
N PHE A 12 24.57 35.95 56.39
CA PHE A 12 24.28 35.80 57.86
C PHE A 12 23.57 34.46 58.08
N GLY A 13 24.17 33.64 58.90
CA GLY A 13 23.60 32.47 59.48
C GLY A 13 23.18 32.73 60.93
N ILE A 14 22.14 32.06 61.40
CA ILE A 14 21.91 31.84 62.86
C ILE A 14 21.26 30.47 63.06
N ARG A 15 21.66 29.87 64.12
CA ARG A 15 21.51 28.51 64.63
C ARG A 15 20.19 28.26 65.37
N THR A 16 19.73 26.99 65.31
CA THR A 16 19.27 26.10 66.39
C THR A 16 17.97 26.43 67.16
N LEU A 17 16.99 25.53 67.14
CA LEU A 17 16.54 24.83 68.40
C LEU A 17 15.76 23.56 68.08
N MET A 18 16.12 22.48 68.79
CA MET A 18 15.42 21.19 68.88
C MET A 18 14.07 21.30 69.59
N ALA A 19 13.05 20.55 69.13
CA ALA A 19 12.05 19.97 69.99
C ALA A 19 11.56 18.67 69.35
N GLY A 20 11.76 17.56 70.00
CA GLY A 20 11.36 16.25 69.56
C GLY A 20 9.84 16.00 69.87
N LEU A 21 9.21 15.23 68.99
CA LEU A 21 7.98 14.51 69.28
C LEU A 21 8.07 13.15 68.60
N LEU A 22 8.11 12.09 69.40
CA LEU A 22 7.92 10.71 68.98
C LEU A 22 6.50 10.55 68.47
N LEU A 23 6.33 10.12 67.21
CA LEU A 23 5.11 9.47 66.74
C LEU A 23 5.49 8.22 65.98
N THR A 24 5.07 7.09 66.52
CA THR A 24 5.14 5.75 65.93
C THR A 24 4.39 5.72 64.60
N GLY A 25 5.11 5.67 63.49
CA GLY A 25 4.54 5.49 62.18
C GLY A 25 4.61 4.03 61.77
N LEU A 26 3.45 3.42 61.56
CA LEU A 26 3.31 2.12 60.89
C LEU A 26 3.98 2.18 59.52
N SER A 27 5.01 1.37 59.33
CA SER A 27 5.60 1.10 58.04
C SER A 27 4.65 0.21 57.23
N ILE A 28 3.90 0.81 56.31
CA ILE A 28 3.24 0.03 55.24
C ILE A 28 4.33 -0.26 54.23
N THR A 29 4.91 -1.46 54.29
CA THR A 29 5.71 -2.03 53.18
C THR A 29 4.74 -2.34 52.04
N SER A 30 4.65 -1.42 51.09
CA SER A 30 4.10 -1.72 49.78
C SER A 30 5.07 -2.67 49.10
N CYS A 31 4.75 -3.95 49.07
CA CYS A 31 5.34 -4.88 48.10
C CYS A 31 4.97 -4.39 46.72
N LYS A 32 5.87 -3.68 46.06
CA LYS A 32 5.89 -3.71 44.61
C LYS A 32 6.16 -5.17 44.21
N LYS A 33 5.16 -5.83 43.66
CA LYS A 33 5.41 -6.97 42.81
C LYS A 33 6.31 -6.45 41.68
N ASP A 34 7.58 -6.83 41.70
CA ASP A 34 8.38 -6.85 40.51
C ASP A 34 7.61 -7.78 39.56
N GLU A 35 6.92 -7.20 38.56
CA GLU A 35 6.54 -7.96 37.41
C GLU A 35 7.88 -8.41 36.81
N ASP A 36 8.17 -9.70 36.92
CA ASP A 36 9.20 -10.36 36.15
C ASP A 36 8.95 -9.99 34.70
N GLU A 37 9.65 -8.99 34.21
CA GLU A 37 9.87 -8.82 32.78
C GLU A 37 10.58 -10.10 32.33
N THR A 38 9.82 -11.08 31.89
CA THR A 38 10.39 -12.18 31.12
C THR A 38 11.11 -11.55 29.96
N PRO A 39 12.45 -11.71 29.86
CA PRO A 39 13.18 -11.22 28.70
C PRO A 39 12.51 -11.76 27.44
N PRO A 40 12.40 -10.97 26.36
CA PRO A 40 11.81 -11.44 25.12
C PRO A 40 12.50 -12.75 24.75
N PRO A 41 11.76 -13.77 24.29
CA PRO A 41 12.31 -15.09 24.03
C PRO A 41 13.48 -14.97 23.04
N THR A 42 14.69 -15.08 23.54
CA THR A 42 15.91 -15.14 22.76
C THR A 42 15.97 -16.48 22.06
N GLY A 43 15.68 -16.50 20.75
CA GLY A 43 15.97 -17.63 19.89
C GLY A 43 14.79 -18.51 19.50
N GLY A 44 13.82 -17.94 18.77
CA GLY A 44 12.86 -18.77 18.02
C GLY A 44 13.56 -19.64 16.98
N THR A 45 13.03 -20.85 16.73
CA THR A 45 13.54 -21.74 15.69
C THR A 45 13.29 -21.16 14.31
N THR A 46 14.30 -21.25 13.44
CA THR A 46 14.09 -20.98 12.00
C THR A 46 13.54 -22.24 11.35
N ILE A 47 12.40 -22.12 10.67
CA ILE A 47 11.68 -23.22 10.01
C ILE A 47 11.70 -22.95 8.51
N GLU A 48 12.29 -23.85 7.74
CA GLU A 48 12.17 -23.83 6.29
C GLU A 48 10.83 -24.45 5.86
N VAL A 49 10.12 -23.77 4.96
CA VAL A 49 8.82 -24.19 4.44
C VAL A 49 8.92 -24.33 2.92
N SER A 50 8.53 -25.47 2.39
CA SER A 50 8.52 -25.74 0.95
C SER A 50 7.37 -26.66 0.56
N GLY A 51 6.93 -26.58 -0.70
CA GLY A 51 5.88 -27.46 -1.24
C GLY A 51 4.49 -27.14 -0.71
N ASP A 52 3.66 -28.17 -0.53
CA ASP A 52 2.22 -28.02 -0.30
C ASP A 52 1.85 -28.03 1.19
N ILE A 53 1.09 -27.05 1.63
CA ILE A 53 0.39 -27.01 2.92
C ILE A 53 -1.03 -27.54 2.69
N THR A 54 -1.29 -28.80 3.05
CA THR A 54 -2.55 -29.49 2.77
C THR A 54 -3.50 -29.59 3.98
N ALA A 55 -3.05 -29.14 5.15
CA ALA A 55 -3.83 -29.10 6.39
C ALA A 55 -3.78 -27.73 7.04
N ASN A 56 -4.76 -27.44 7.89
CA ASN A 56 -4.75 -26.20 8.69
C ASN A 56 -3.45 -26.09 9.46
N THR A 57 -2.76 -24.98 9.25
CA THR A 57 -1.41 -24.74 9.78
C THR A 57 -1.34 -23.37 10.45
N THR A 58 -0.64 -23.30 11.57
CA THR A 58 -0.39 -22.02 12.26
C THR A 58 1.10 -21.71 12.27
N TRP A 59 1.46 -20.52 11.82
CA TRP A 59 2.81 -19.97 11.95
C TRP A 59 2.86 -19.06 13.18
N SER A 60 3.62 -19.49 14.18
CA SER A 60 3.75 -18.79 15.47
C SER A 60 4.83 -17.71 15.41
N SER A 61 4.57 -16.61 16.08
CA SER A 61 5.52 -15.49 16.23
C SER A 61 6.81 -15.86 16.99
N ASN A 62 6.80 -16.99 17.70
CA ASN A 62 8.02 -17.52 18.35
C ASN A 62 9.04 -18.07 17.36
N ASN A 63 8.67 -18.30 16.11
CA ASN A 63 9.53 -18.84 15.07
C ASN A 63 9.73 -17.84 13.93
N LYS A 64 10.80 -18.04 13.15
CA LYS A 64 11.01 -17.38 11.86
C LYS A 64 10.83 -18.41 10.76
N TYR A 65 10.19 -18.04 9.68
CA TYR A 65 9.90 -18.94 8.56
C TYR A 65 10.69 -18.52 7.33
N ILE A 66 11.22 -19.51 6.58
CA ILE A 66 11.91 -19.27 5.31
C ILE A 66 11.17 -20.03 4.22
N LEU A 67 10.60 -19.31 3.27
CA LEU A 67 9.95 -19.88 2.09
C LEU A 67 11.00 -20.34 1.09
N LYS A 68 10.97 -21.62 0.70
CA LYS A 68 11.84 -22.24 -0.29
C LYS A 68 11.04 -22.65 -1.53
N GLY A 69 11.25 -21.95 -2.63
CA GLY A 69 10.48 -22.16 -3.85
C GLY A 69 9.00 -21.80 -3.67
N PHE A 70 8.14 -22.38 -4.48
CA PHE A 70 6.70 -22.17 -4.39
C PHE A 70 6.11 -22.94 -3.21
N VAL A 71 5.48 -22.22 -2.28
CA VAL A 71 4.75 -22.78 -1.14
C VAL A 71 3.27 -22.59 -1.39
N TYR A 72 2.54 -23.67 -1.59
CA TYR A 72 1.12 -23.63 -1.90
C TYR A 72 0.28 -23.97 -0.67
N VAL A 73 -0.66 -23.13 -0.32
CA VAL A 73 -1.73 -23.48 0.61
C VAL A 73 -2.87 -24.06 -0.21
N LYS A 74 -3.06 -25.36 -0.08
CA LYS A 74 -4.03 -26.13 -0.88
C LYS A 74 -5.42 -26.14 -0.25
N SER A 75 -6.47 -26.06 -1.08
CA SER A 75 -7.85 -26.20 -0.62
C SER A 75 -8.07 -27.58 0.06
N PRO A 76 -8.77 -27.65 1.21
CA PRO A 76 -9.44 -26.55 1.94
C PRO A 76 -8.60 -25.97 3.11
N ALA A 77 -7.28 -26.13 3.11
CA ALA A 77 -6.43 -25.69 4.21
C ALA A 77 -6.51 -24.19 4.51
N VAL A 78 -6.35 -23.86 5.77
CA VAL A 78 -6.23 -22.48 6.29
C VAL A 78 -4.83 -22.30 6.87
N LEU A 79 -4.09 -21.33 6.34
CA LEU A 79 -2.84 -20.86 6.93
C LEU A 79 -3.12 -19.68 7.85
N THR A 80 -2.93 -19.87 9.15
CA THR A 80 -3.04 -18.82 10.17
C THR A 80 -1.65 -18.32 10.53
N ILE A 81 -1.44 -17.01 10.55
CA ILE A 81 -0.16 -16.38 10.90
C ILE A 81 -0.41 -15.45 12.09
N GLU A 82 0.31 -15.68 13.19
CA GLU A 82 0.17 -14.90 14.41
C GLU A 82 0.75 -13.49 14.26
N PRO A 83 0.23 -12.48 15.01
CA PRO A 83 0.80 -11.14 15.04
C PRO A 83 2.29 -11.13 15.39
N GLY A 84 3.08 -10.33 14.66
CA GLY A 84 4.53 -10.19 14.87
C GLY A 84 5.38 -11.29 14.23
N THR A 85 4.78 -12.27 13.53
CA THR A 85 5.54 -13.30 12.81
C THR A 85 6.35 -12.71 11.67
N VAL A 86 7.60 -13.16 11.53
CA VAL A 86 8.50 -12.82 10.41
C VAL A 86 8.63 -14.00 9.48
N ILE A 87 8.31 -13.79 8.21
CA ILE A 87 8.41 -14.75 7.12
C ILE A 87 9.43 -14.20 6.10
N ARG A 88 10.44 -14.98 5.74
CA ARG A 88 11.47 -14.59 4.81
C ARG A 88 11.39 -15.39 3.53
N GLY A 89 11.45 -14.73 2.38
CA GLY A 89 11.58 -15.40 1.09
C GLY A 89 13.04 -15.67 0.75
N ASP A 90 13.34 -16.91 0.37
CA ASP A 90 14.67 -17.31 -0.06
C ASP A 90 14.93 -16.91 -1.51
N LYS A 91 15.98 -16.12 -1.73
CA LYS A 91 16.33 -15.56 -3.05
C LYS A 91 16.73 -16.66 -4.03
N ALA A 92 17.56 -17.60 -3.58
CA ALA A 92 18.11 -18.63 -4.46
C ALA A 92 17.04 -19.56 -5.07
N THR A 93 15.97 -19.81 -4.32
CA THR A 93 14.85 -20.65 -4.74
C THR A 93 13.62 -19.87 -5.18
N LYS A 94 13.69 -18.53 -5.16
CA LYS A 94 12.56 -17.63 -5.49
C LYS A 94 11.34 -17.93 -4.61
N GLY A 95 11.53 -17.95 -3.28
CA GLY A 95 10.47 -18.26 -2.32
C GLY A 95 9.20 -17.45 -2.59
N THR A 96 8.04 -18.10 -2.70
CA THR A 96 6.75 -17.47 -3.02
C THR A 96 5.65 -18.15 -2.23
N LEU A 97 4.73 -17.38 -1.64
CA LEU A 97 3.55 -17.92 -0.95
C LEU A 97 2.33 -17.82 -1.86
N ILE A 98 1.68 -18.95 -2.11
CA ILE A 98 0.53 -19.05 -3.02
C ILE A 98 -0.66 -19.65 -2.27
N ILE A 99 -1.73 -18.86 -2.15
CA ILE A 99 -3.01 -19.32 -1.59
C ILE A 99 -3.89 -19.73 -2.76
N GLU A 100 -4.12 -21.02 -2.93
CA GLU A 100 -4.94 -21.55 -4.03
C GLU A 100 -6.44 -21.32 -3.82
N ARG A 101 -7.19 -21.42 -4.90
CA ARG A 101 -8.65 -21.29 -4.88
C ARG A 101 -9.29 -22.21 -3.84
N GLY A 102 -9.99 -21.64 -2.85
CA GLY A 102 -10.67 -22.36 -1.79
C GLY A 102 -9.80 -22.72 -0.59
N ALA A 103 -8.52 -22.36 -0.61
CA ALA A 103 -7.71 -22.23 0.59
C ALA A 103 -7.88 -20.83 1.20
N GLN A 104 -7.36 -20.61 2.41
CA GLN A 104 -7.42 -19.30 3.06
C GLN A 104 -6.10 -18.95 3.74
N ILE A 105 -5.80 -17.66 3.78
CA ILE A 105 -4.78 -17.07 4.65
C ILE A 105 -5.45 -16.19 5.70
N ILE A 106 -5.11 -16.39 6.98
CA ILE A 106 -5.52 -15.56 8.09
C ILE A 106 -4.27 -14.91 8.68
N ALA A 107 -3.84 -13.81 8.08
CA ALA A 107 -2.67 -13.04 8.50
C ALA A 107 -3.16 -11.72 9.13
N VAL A 108 -3.49 -11.78 10.42
CA VAL A 108 -4.05 -10.65 11.16
C VAL A 108 -3.04 -10.22 12.23
N GLY A 109 -2.18 -9.28 11.85
CA GLY A 109 -1.28 -8.60 12.77
C GLY A 109 -2.01 -7.54 13.63
N THR A 110 -1.23 -6.77 14.36
CA THR A 110 -1.72 -5.58 15.09
C THR A 110 -0.88 -4.37 14.70
N GLN A 111 -1.33 -3.19 15.07
CA GLN A 111 -0.60 -1.95 14.84
C GLN A 111 0.83 -2.00 15.42
N ASN A 112 1.01 -2.59 16.60
CA ASN A 112 2.30 -2.69 17.28
C ASN A 112 3.06 -4.00 16.99
N SER A 113 2.41 -4.97 16.35
CA SER A 113 2.99 -6.28 16.02
C SER A 113 2.52 -6.70 14.62
N PRO A 114 2.91 -5.97 13.56
CA PRO A 114 2.57 -6.34 12.20
C PRO A 114 3.21 -7.66 11.81
N ILE A 115 2.59 -8.39 10.90
CA ILE A 115 3.19 -9.57 10.26
C ILE A 115 4.10 -9.08 9.14
N VAL A 116 5.29 -9.64 9.02
CA VAL A 116 6.28 -9.19 8.07
C VAL A 116 6.71 -10.32 7.15
N PHE A 117 6.44 -10.16 5.85
CA PHE A 117 7.06 -10.93 4.79
C PHE A 117 8.20 -10.11 4.21
N THR A 118 9.42 -10.64 4.17
CA THR A 118 10.61 -9.90 3.76
C THR A 118 11.66 -10.79 3.10
N SER A 119 12.76 -10.21 2.63
CA SER A 119 13.88 -10.94 2.07
C SER A 119 14.66 -11.72 3.13
N ASN A 120 15.17 -12.91 2.77
CA ASN A 120 16.09 -13.67 3.61
C ASN A 120 17.55 -13.16 3.52
N GLU A 121 17.82 -12.17 2.67
CA GLU A 121 19.13 -11.54 2.59
C GLU A 121 19.43 -10.73 3.86
N ALA A 122 20.73 -10.52 4.13
CA ALA A 122 21.19 -9.77 5.28
C ALA A 122 20.74 -8.30 5.22
N LYS A 123 20.56 -7.70 6.37
CA LYS A 123 20.36 -6.26 6.52
C LYS A 123 21.40 -5.49 5.70
N GLY A 124 20.93 -4.51 4.92
CA GLY A 124 21.77 -3.70 4.02
C GLY A 124 22.06 -4.36 2.66
N SER A 125 21.72 -5.66 2.48
CA SER A 125 21.94 -6.39 1.22
C SER A 125 20.64 -6.77 0.52
N ARG A 126 19.48 -6.46 1.11
CA ARG A 126 18.16 -6.72 0.53
C ARG A 126 17.93 -5.88 -0.72
N SER A 127 17.22 -6.42 -1.70
CA SER A 127 16.96 -5.75 -2.96
C SER A 127 15.60 -6.12 -3.53
N TYR A 128 15.14 -5.36 -4.48
CA TYR A 128 14.00 -5.67 -5.34
C TYR A 128 14.11 -7.09 -5.89
N GLY A 129 13.02 -7.83 -5.89
CA GLY A 129 13.01 -9.17 -6.48
C GLY A 129 13.82 -10.22 -5.73
N ASP A 130 14.11 -10.04 -4.46
CA ASP A 130 14.79 -11.07 -3.66
C ASP A 130 13.93 -12.33 -3.48
N TRP A 131 12.62 -12.20 -3.58
CA TRP A 131 11.67 -13.31 -3.48
C TRP A 131 10.39 -13.00 -4.25
N GLY A 132 9.52 -14.00 -4.49
CA GLY A 132 8.39 -13.84 -5.39
C GLY A 132 7.31 -12.89 -4.87
N GLY A 133 6.87 -13.04 -3.63
CA GLY A 133 5.74 -12.28 -3.09
C GLY A 133 4.61 -13.16 -2.57
N VAL A 134 3.43 -12.57 -2.39
CA VAL A 134 2.22 -13.26 -1.91
C VAL A 134 1.16 -13.24 -3.02
N ILE A 135 0.69 -14.42 -3.39
CA ILE A 135 -0.32 -14.63 -4.42
C ILE A 135 -1.57 -15.22 -3.77
N ILE A 136 -2.72 -14.61 -4.02
CA ILE A 136 -4.02 -15.08 -3.54
C ILE A 136 -4.93 -15.35 -4.74
N CYS A 137 -5.39 -16.59 -4.88
CA CYS A 137 -6.28 -17.03 -5.93
C CYS A 137 -7.68 -17.30 -5.37
N GLY A 138 -8.66 -16.60 -5.87
CA GLY A 138 -10.07 -16.74 -5.51
C GLY A 138 -10.92 -17.32 -6.64
N ARG A 139 -12.21 -17.45 -6.36
CA ARG A 139 -13.25 -18.00 -7.27
C ARG A 139 -14.23 -16.95 -7.77
N ALA A 140 -13.90 -15.67 -7.63
CA ALA A 140 -14.78 -14.60 -8.12
C ALA A 140 -14.67 -14.46 -9.65
N PRO A 141 -15.69 -13.88 -10.30
CA PRO A 141 -15.70 -13.69 -11.75
C PRO A 141 -14.52 -12.87 -12.26
N ILE A 142 -14.02 -13.26 -13.42
CA ILE A 142 -13.04 -12.54 -14.23
C ILE A 142 -13.52 -12.52 -15.68
N ASN A 143 -12.94 -11.68 -16.54
CA ASN A 143 -13.39 -11.55 -17.91
C ASN A 143 -12.54 -12.34 -18.94
N LEU A 144 -11.60 -13.14 -18.50
CA LEU A 144 -10.86 -14.03 -19.39
C LEU A 144 -11.76 -15.11 -19.99
N PRO A 145 -11.47 -15.60 -21.20
CA PRO A 145 -12.22 -16.68 -21.83
C PRO A 145 -12.32 -17.91 -20.93
N GLY A 146 -13.54 -18.41 -20.73
CA GLY A 146 -13.82 -19.53 -19.83
C GLY A 146 -13.96 -19.14 -18.35
N GLY A 147 -13.75 -17.88 -17.97
CA GLY A 147 -13.89 -17.39 -16.61
C GLY A 147 -12.79 -17.87 -15.65
N GLU A 148 -11.69 -18.38 -16.16
CA GLU A 148 -10.52 -18.80 -15.41
C GLU A 148 -9.22 -18.31 -16.06
N GLY A 149 -8.22 -18.03 -15.24
CA GLY A 149 -6.87 -17.65 -15.65
C GLY A 149 -5.82 -18.38 -14.84
N THR A 150 -4.58 -18.28 -15.27
CA THR A 150 -3.41 -18.79 -14.53
C THR A 150 -2.54 -17.58 -14.19
N VAL A 151 -2.16 -17.44 -12.91
CA VAL A 151 -1.21 -16.41 -12.50
C VAL A 151 0.13 -16.68 -13.17
N GLU A 152 0.71 -15.65 -13.70
CA GLU A 152 2.01 -15.69 -14.35
C GLU A 152 3.17 -16.06 -13.42
N GLY A 153 4.41 -15.92 -13.86
CA GLY A 153 5.58 -16.29 -13.07
C GLY A 153 5.78 -17.81 -12.91
N GLY A 154 5.16 -18.62 -13.80
CA GLY A 154 5.32 -20.09 -13.79
C GLY A 154 4.69 -20.78 -12.58
N THR A 155 3.77 -20.12 -11.91
CA THR A 155 3.15 -20.58 -10.65
C THR A 155 2.18 -21.74 -10.83
N ASN A 156 1.61 -21.94 -12.03
CA ASN A 156 0.48 -22.85 -12.30
C ASN A 156 -0.74 -22.63 -11.39
N ALA A 157 -0.82 -21.48 -10.71
CA ALA A 157 -1.92 -21.14 -9.81
C ALA A 157 -3.12 -20.63 -10.62
N ILE A 158 -4.22 -21.36 -10.56
CA ILE A 158 -5.46 -21.02 -11.30
C ILE A 158 -6.33 -20.12 -10.42
N TYR A 159 -6.92 -19.06 -11.04
CA TYR A 159 -7.85 -18.15 -10.41
C TYR A 159 -9.11 -17.93 -11.25
N GLY A 160 -10.13 -17.31 -10.66
CA GLY A 160 -11.39 -17.04 -11.33
C GLY A 160 -12.46 -18.12 -11.07
N GLY A 161 -13.67 -17.86 -11.52
CA GLY A 161 -14.85 -18.68 -11.32
C GLY A 161 -16.14 -17.87 -11.35
N THR A 162 -17.13 -18.24 -10.53
CA THR A 162 -18.47 -17.62 -10.55
C THR A 162 -18.94 -17.12 -9.18
N ASN A 163 -18.13 -17.24 -8.14
CA ASN A 163 -18.50 -16.87 -6.77
C ASN A 163 -17.95 -15.48 -6.39
N ALA A 164 -18.70 -14.43 -6.65
CA ALA A 164 -18.30 -13.06 -6.28
C ALA A 164 -18.08 -12.87 -4.76
N ALA A 165 -18.71 -13.69 -3.92
CA ALA A 165 -18.57 -13.69 -2.47
C ALA A 165 -17.46 -14.65 -1.97
N ASP A 166 -16.57 -15.09 -2.85
CA ASP A 166 -15.43 -15.93 -2.48
C ASP A 166 -14.63 -15.29 -1.33
N ASN A 167 -14.13 -16.15 -0.44
CA ASN A 167 -13.39 -15.75 0.74
C ASN A 167 -12.05 -16.48 0.80
N SER A 168 -11.00 -15.80 0.43
CA SER A 168 -9.62 -16.28 0.51
C SER A 168 -8.93 -15.94 1.84
N GLY A 169 -9.66 -15.34 2.80
CA GLY A 169 -9.17 -15.06 4.14
C GLY A 169 -9.03 -13.58 4.49
N LYS A 170 -7.98 -13.25 5.25
CA LYS A 170 -7.77 -11.88 5.77
C LYS A 170 -6.29 -11.51 5.79
N LEU A 171 -5.97 -10.32 5.29
CA LEU A 171 -4.70 -9.64 5.53
C LEU A 171 -4.98 -8.35 6.31
N LYS A 172 -4.34 -8.19 7.47
CA LYS A 172 -4.45 -6.96 8.25
C LYS A 172 -3.15 -6.69 9.02
N TYR A 173 -2.65 -5.46 8.94
CA TYR A 173 -1.35 -5.07 9.47
C TYR A 173 -0.23 -6.00 9.00
N VAL A 174 -0.06 -6.05 7.68
CA VAL A 174 0.91 -6.89 6.99
C VAL A 174 1.88 -6.02 6.21
N ARG A 175 3.17 -6.34 6.26
CA ARG A 175 4.19 -5.77 5.38
C ARG A 175 4.73 -6.86 4.46
N ILE A 176 4.92 -6.51 3.18
CA ILE A 176 5.49 -7.37 2.13
C ILE A 176 6.63 -6.57 1.51
N GLU A 177 7.87 -6.99 1.72
CA GLU A 177 9.06 -6.19 1.45
C GLU A 177 10.04 -6.95 0.55
N PHE A 178 10.66 -6.27 -0.44
CA PHE A 178 11.68 -6.81 -1.35
C PHE A 178 11.21 -7.99 -2.20
N CYS A 179 9.94 -8.00 -2.51
CA CYS A 179 9.23 -8.99 -3.31
C CYS A 179 9.21 -8.59 -4.79
N GLY A 180 8.39 -9.28 -5.58
CA GLY A 180 8.18 -8.96 -6.98
C GLY A 180 9.35 -9.40 -7.84
N ILE A 181 9.20 -10.47 -8.61
CA ILE A 181 10.31 -11.02 -9.36
C ILE A 181 9.95 -11.23 -10.82
N ALA A 182 10.78 -10.71 -11.72
CA ALA A 182 10.77 -11.11 -13.12
C ALA A 182 11.24 -12.55 -13.25
N PHE A 183 10.30 -13.49 -13.23
CA PHE A 183 10.59 -14.93 -13.28
C PHE A 183 11.14 -15.32 -14.66
N GLN A 184 10.52 -14.80 -15.72
CA GLN A 184 10.95 -14.82 -17.13
C GLN A 184 10.46 -13.53 -17.78
N PRO A 185 10.96 -13.13 -18.95
CA PRO A 185 10.42 -11.98 -19.68
C PRO A 185 8.91 -12.13 -19.91
N ASN A 186 8.14 -11.11 -19.53
CA ASN A 186 6.67 -11.07 -19.53
C ASN A 186 6.03 -12.19 -18.69
N GLN A 187 6.65 -12.57 -17.61
CA GLN A 187 6.13 -13.50 -16.60
C GLN A 187 6.66 -13.08 -15.23
N GLU A 188 6.15 -11.98 -14.77
CA GLU A 188 6.51 -11.34 -13.53
C GLU A 188 5.63 -11.88 -12.38
N ILE A 189 6.09 -11.75 -11.14
CA ILE A 189 5.30 -11.96 -9.92
C ILE A 189 5.33 -10.64 -9.17
N ASN A 190 4.16 -10.14 -8.83
CA ASN A 190 4.00 -8.86 -8.13
C ASN A 190 4.21 -8.97 -6.61
N GLY A 191 4.22 -7.86 -5.94
CA GLY A 191 4.33 -7.83 -4.48
C GLY A 191 3.17 -8.54 -3.80
N LEU A 192 1.94 -8.10 -4.09
CA LEU A 192 0.70 -8.76 -3.70
C LEU A 192 -0.18 -8.94 -4.93
N THR A 193 -0.29 -10.16 -5.41
CA THR A 193 -1.14 -10.55 -6.54
C THR A 193 -2.47 -11.10 -6.04
N MET A 194 -3.57 -10.61 -6.58
CA MET A 194 -4.94 -11.02 -6.24
C MET A 194 -5.71 -11.45 -7.50
N GLY A 195 -5.68 -12.73 -7.82
CA GLY A 195 -6.39 -13.30 -8.98
C GLY A 195 -7.79 -13.78 -8.60
N GLY A 196 -8.86 -13.18 -9.16
CA GLY A 196 -10.25 -13.61 -8.93
C GLY A 196 -10.67 -13.63 -7.45
N VAL A 197 -10.12 -12.74 -6.62
CA VAL A 197 -10.43 -12.70 -5.18
C VAL A 197 -11.77 -12.03 -4.97
N GLY A 198 -12.65 -12.68 -4.19
CA GLY A 198 -14.02 -12.20 -3.96
C GLY A 198 -14.17 -11.28 -2.75
N ASN A 199 -15.35 -10.64 -2.66
CA ASN A 199 -15.65 -9.63 -1.64
C ASN A 199 -15.88 -10.20 -0.22
N GLY A 200 -15.83 -11.53 -0.04
CA GLY A 200 -15.74 -12.16 1.28
C GLY A 200 -14.36 -12.06 1.92
N THR A 201 -13.33 -11.71 1.15
CA THR A 201 -11.95 -11.54 1.61
C THR A 201 -11.75 -10.13 2.17
N GLN A 202 -10.93 -10.00 3.21
CA GLN A 202 -10.63 -8.73 3.86
C GLN A 202 -9.16 -8.34 3.67
N ILE A 203 -8.89 -7.17 3.08
CA ILE A 203 -7.55 -6.60 2.87
C ILE A 203 -7.51 -5.21 3.50
N GLU A 204 -6.80 -5.06 4.62
CA GLU A 204 -6.71 -3.80 5.35
C GLU A 204 -5.31 -3.60 5.95
N TYR A 205 -4.78 -2.39 5.90
CA TYR A 205 -3.47 -2.05 6.46
C TYR A 205 -2.36 -2.96 5.93
N VAL A 206 -2.17 -2.93 4.62
CA VAL A 206 -1.09 -3.68 3.94
C VAL A 206 -0.11 -2.69 3.33
N GLN A 207 1.18 -2.92 3.57
CA GLN A 207 2.28 -2.18 2.95
C GLN A 207 3.07 -3.13 2.05
N VAL A 208 3.22 -2.78 0.77
CA VAL A 208 4.17 -3.41 -0.15
C VAL A 208 5.32 -2.44 -0.37
N SER A 209 6.55 -2.94 -0.22
CA SER A 209 7.76 -2.10 -0.31
C SER A 209 8.82 -2.77 -1.16
N TYR A 210 9.45 -2.00 -2.03
CA TYR A 210 10.55 -2.48 -2.87
C TYR A 210 10.14 -3.70 -3.71
N SER A 211 8.93 -3.68 -4.27
CA SER A 211 8.54 -4.69 -5.26
C SER A 211 9.38 -4.52 -6.53
N GLY A 212 9.88 -5.59 -7.10
CA GLY A 212 10.63 -5.61 -8.36
C GLY A 212 9.71 -5.76 -9.57
N ASP A 213 8.42 -5.61 -9.38
CA ASP A 213 7.35 -5.50 -10.33
C ASP A 213 6.25 -4.68 -9.67
N ASP A 214 4.97 -4.84 -10.03
CA ASP A 214 3.89 -4.10 -9.39
C ASP A 214 3.84 -4.28 -7.88
N SER A 215 3.43 -3.22 -7.20
CA SER A 215 3.20 -3.33 -5.76
C SER A 215 1.93 -4.13 -5.47
N TYR A 216 0.83 -3.78 -6.13
CA TYR A 216 -0.46 -4.47 -6.03
C TYR A 216 -1.02 -4.69 -7.42
N GLU A 217 -1.40 -5.94 -7.70
CA GLU A 217 -2.09 -6.26 -8.95
C GLU A 217 -3.34 -7.10 -8.72
N TRP A 218 -4.44 -6.69 -9.34
CA TRP A 218 -5.75 -7.35 -9.29
C TRP A 218 -6.14 -7.88 -10.67
N PHE A 219 -6.10 -9.19 -10.83
CA PHE A 219 -6.60 -9.90 -12.01
C PHE A 219 -8.06 -10.30 -11.82
N GLY A 220 -8.99 -9.40 -12.05
CA GLY A 220 -10.42 -9.64 -11.86
C GLY A 220 -10.83 -9.79 -10.39
N GLY A 221 -12.04 -10.29 -10.16
CA GLY A 221 -12.61 -10.40 -8.83
C GLY A 221 -13.24 -9.12 -8.30
N SER A 222 -13.53 -9.10 -6.99
CA SER A 222 -14.32 -8.04 -6.37
C SER A 222 -13.92 -7.73 -4.93
N VAL A 223 -12.70 -8.10 -4.52
CA VAL A 223 -12.21 -7.84 -3.16
C VAL A 223 -12.09 -6.35 -2.91
N ASP A 224 -12.60 -5.91 -1.76
CA ASP A 224 -12.42 -4.54 -1.28
C ASP A 224 -11.14 -4.41 -0.45
N ALA A 225 -10.48 -3.24 -0.51
CA ALA A 225 -9.27 -3.00 0.27
C ALA A 225 -9.23 -1.59 0.88
N ARG A 226 -8.54 -1.45 2.03
CA ARG A 226 -8.36 -0.17 2.72
C ARG A 226 -6.98 -0.05 3.34
N HIS A 227 -6.48 1.20 3.43
CA HIS A 227 -5.22 1.54 4.07
C HIS A 227 -4.03 0.78 3.47
N LEU A 228 -3.82 1.00 2.17
CA LEU A 228 -2.73 0.39 1.42
C LEU A 228 -1.57 1.37 1.28
N ILE A 229 -0.34 0.86 1.34
CA ILE A 229 0.89 1.62 1.06
C ILE A 229 1.68 0.88 -0.01
N ALA A 230 1.93 1.53 -1.16
CA ALA A 230 2.94 1.14 -2.13
C ALA A 230 4.17 2.01 -1.91
N PHE A 231 5.32 1.40 -1.64
CA PHE A 231 6.51 2.13 -1.26
C PHE A 231 7.72 1.70 -2.08
N ARG A 232 8.20 2.61 -2.94
CA ARG A 232 9.39 2.40 -3.76
C ARG A 232 9.26 1.16 -4.65
N GLY A 233 8.08 0.90 -5.24
CA GLY A 233 7.89 -0.15 -6.23
C GLY A 233 8.71 0.13 -7.50
N TRP A 234 8.98 -0.92 -8.26
CA TRP A 234 9.74 -0.78 -9.52
C TRP A 234 8.80 -0.43 -10.66
N ASP A 235 7.73 -1.23 -10.90
CA ASP A 235 6.75 -0.94 -11.93
C ASP A 235 5.53 -0.19 -11.38
N ASP A 236 4.31 -0.63 -11.54
CA ASP A 236 3.13 0.14 -11.15
C ASP A 236 2.81 0.03 -9.66
N ASP A 237 2.15 1.05 -9.10
CA ASP A 237 1.77 1.00 -7.69
C ASP A 237 0.46 0.24 -7.49
N PHE A 238 -0.52 0.49 -8.37
CA PHE A 238 -1.85 -0.14 -8.33
C PHE A 238 -2.27 -0.50 -9.76
N ASP A 239 -2.18 -1.78 -10.13
CA ASP A 239 -2.65 -2.29 -11.41
C ASP A 239 -3.96 -3.08 -11.27
N THR A 240 -4.89 -2.83 -12.17
CA THR A 240 -6.19 -3.48 -12.22
C THR A 240 -6.52 -3.97 -13.63
N ASP A 241 -6.77 -5.27 -13.76
CA ASP A 241 -7.01 -5.93 -15.03
C ASP A 241 -8.11 -7.02 -14.93
N ASN A 242 -8.43 -7.62 -16.04
CA ASN A 242 -9.22 -8.85 -16.17
C ASN A 242 -10.59 -8.82 -15.48
N GLY A 243 -11.23 -7.62 -15.44
CA GLY A 243 -12.57 -7.48 -14.88
C GLY A 243 -12.63 -7.22 -13.38
N TYR A 244 -11.56 -6.70 -12.77
CA TYR A 244 -11.59 -6.31 -11.36
C TYR A 244 -12.62 -5.21 -11.08
N SER A 245 -13.45 -5.40 -10.07
CA SER A 245 -14.58 -4.51 -9.75
C SER A 245 -14.70 -4.18 -8.25
N GLY A 246 -13.62 -4.32 -7.49
CA GLY A 246 -13.57 -3.99 -6.06
C GLY A 246 -13.45 -2.49 -5.78
N ARG A 247 -13.48 -2.15 -4.49
CA ARG A 247 -13.43 -0.78 -3.97
C ARG A 247 -12.20 -0.59 -3.09
N ILE A 248 -11.47 0.50 -3.30
CA ILE A 248 -10.27 0.83 -2.53
C ILE A 248 -10.43 2.22 -1.90
N GLN A 249 -10.15 2.34 -0.59
CA GLN A 249 -10.12 3.63 0.08
C GLN A 249 -8.90 3.77 1.00
N PHE A 250 -8.34 4.98 1.03
CA PHE A 250 -7.14 5.32 1.80
C PHE A 250 -5.92 4.49 1.37
N ALA A 251 -5.44 4.74 0.17
CA ALA A 251 -4.18 4.17 -0.29
C ALA A 251 -3.18 5.26 -0.65
N ALA A 252 -1.90 4.99 -0.45
CA ALA A 252 -0.86 5.93 -0.82
C ALA A 252 0.33 5.22 -1.48
N ALA A 253 0.92 5.89 -2.47
CA ALA A 253 2.13 5.43 -3.14
C ALA A 253 3.23 6.50 -3.05
N PHE A 254 4.48 6.05 -2.89
CA PHE A 254 5.66 6.88 -2.76
C PHE A 254 6.77 6.34 -3.65
N ARG A 255 7.11 7.09 -4.71
CA ARG A 255 8.08 6.66 -5.71
C ARG A 255 9.48 7.15 -5.40
N ASP A 256 10.47 6.27 -5.57
CA ASP A 256 11.87 6.68 -5.63
C ASP A 256 12.20 7.17 -7.04
N LYS A 257 12.70 8.39 -7.16
CA LYS A 257 12.98 9.06 -8.44
C LYS A 257 13.94 8.31 -9.37
N ASP A 258 14.74 7.41 -8.83
CA ASP A 258 15.76 6.67 -9.58
C ASP A 258 15.32 5.26 -10.00
N ILE A 259 14.18 4.78 -9.47
CA ILE A 259 13.71 3.41 -9.62
C ILE A 259 12.45 3.35 -10.46
N ALA A 260 12.56 2.82 -11.67
CA ALA A 260 11.44 2.57 -12.57
C ALA A 260 11.75 1.42 -13.52
N ASP A 261 10.72 0.68 -13.93
CA ASP A 261 10.87 -0.42 -14.89
C ASP A 261 11.01 0.06 -16.34
N GLN A 262 11.63 -0.76 -17.15
CA GLN A 262 11.84 -0.49 -18.58
C GLN A 262 10.53 -0.48 -19.40
N SER A 263 9.48 -1.15 -18.94
CA SER A 263 8.14 -1.15 -19.54
C SER A 263 7.46 0.21 -19.41
N GLY A 264 7.75 0.93 -18.32
CA GLY A 264 7.28 2.28 -18.05
C GLY A 264 6.35 2.36 -16.84
N SER A 265 6.88 2.83 -15.72
CA SER A 265 6.22 2.84 -14.42
C SER A 265 5.15 3.91 -14.27
N ASN A 266 4.01 3.54 -13.70
CA ASN A 266 2.89 4.41 -13.42
C ASN A 266 2.50 4.39 -11.92
N GLY A 267 1.61 5.28 -11.50
CA GLY A 267 0.95 5.21 -10.19
C GLY A 267 -0.26 4.27 -10.23
N PHE A 268 -1.08 4.44 -11.27
CA PHE A 268 -2.14 3.51 -11.64
C PHE A 268 -1.95 3.04 -13.07
N GLU A 269 -2.11 1.76 -13.29
CA GLU A 269 -2.44 1.21 -14.59
C GLU A 269 -3.82 0.52 -14.51
N SER A 270 -4.64 0.63 -15.56
CA SER A 270 -5.95 -0.02 -15.55
C SER A 270 -6.36 -0.42 -16.95
N ASP A 271 -6.55 -1.70 -17.15
CA ASP A 271 -7.01 -2.34 -18.39
C ASP A 271 -8.32 -3.09 -18.17
N ASN A 272 -9.17 -3.19 -19.20
CA ASN A 272 -10.26 -4.16 -19.13
C ASN A 272 -9.74 -5.59 -19.26
N ASP A 273 -8.87 -5.76 -20.23
CA ASP A 273 -8.07 -6.96 -20.50
C ASP A 273 -6.88 -6.57 -21.40
N GLY A 274 -5.88 -7.44 -21.52
CA GLY A 274 -4.67 -7.16 -22.30
C GLY A 274 -4.88 -6.77 -23.76
N GLN A 275 -6.09 -6.95 -24.33
CA GLN A 275 -6.45 -6.57 -25.69
C GLN A 275 -7.45 -5.39 -25.74
N GLY A 276 -7.98 -4.93 -24.60
CA GLY A 276 -8.97 -3.86 -24.51
C GLY A 276 -10.31 -4.25 -25.15
N THR A 277 -10.74 -5.49 -24.97
CA THR A 277 -11.99 -5.99 -25.55
C THR A 277 -13.21 -5.49 -24.76
N THR A 278 -14.40 -5.93 -25.19
CA THR A 278 -15.67 -5.71 -24.46
C THR A 278 -16.02 -6.89 -23.56
N ALA A 279 -15.06 -7.72 -23.19
CA ALA A 279 -15.26 -8.83 -22.28
C ALA A 279 -15.80 -8.36 -20.92
N THR A 280 -16.66 -9.16 -20.32
CA THR A 280 -17.31 -8.86 -19.03
C THR A 280 -17.03 -9.95 -18.00
N PRO A 281 -16.98 -9.59 -16.69
CA PRO A 281 -17.23 -8.25 -16.13
C PRO A 281 -16.19 -7.22 -16.61
N PHE A 282 -16.58 -5.95 -16.74
CA PHE A 282 -15.62 -4.90 -17.01
C PHE A 282 -14.70 -4.66 -15.80
N THR A 283 -13.44 -4.31 -16.06
CA THR A 283 -12.59 -3.69 -15.04
C THR A 283 -13.19 -2.34 -14.67
N LYS A 284 -13.76 -2.29 -13.47
CA LYS A 284 -14.52 -1.16 -12.93
C LYS A 284 -14.16 -0.92 -11.46
N ALA A 285 -12.89 -0.86 -11.17
CA ALA A 285 -12.40 -0.54 -9.83
C ALA A 285 -12.85 0.86 -9.39
N ILE A 286 -13.14 1.03 -8.10
CA ILE A 286 -13.52 2.32 -7.54
C ILE A 286 -12.52 2.70 -6.47
N PHE A 287 -11.69 3.70 -6.78
CA PHE A 287 -10.71 4.26 -5.84
C PHE A 287 -11.22 5.58 -5.26
N SER A 288 -11.09 5.77 -3.96
CA SER A 288 -11.38 7.03 -3.29
C SER A 288 -10.35 7.34 -2.21
N ASN A 289 -9.99 8.61 -2.08
CA ASN A 289 -9.00 9.07 -1.09
C ASN A 289 -7.63 8.39 -1.27
N ILE A 290 -7.10 8.47 -2.47
CA ILE A 290 -5.77 7.95 -2.81
C ILE A 290 -4.78 9.11 -2.93
N SER A 291 -3.53 8.91 -2.51
CA SER A 291 -2.43 9.85 -2.74
C SER A 291 -1.27 9.16 -3.45
N ILE A 292 -0.99 9.56 -4.68
CA ILE A 292 0.16 9.08 -5.43
C ILE A 292 1.21 10.20 -5.47
N PHE A 293 2.36 9.95 -4.85
CA PHE A 293 3.53 10.83 -4.87
C PHE A 293 4.58 10.25 -5.83
N GLY A 294 4.60 10.81 -7.02
CA GLY A 294 5.50 10.42 -8.10
C GLY A 294 6.94 10.94 -7.89
N PRO A 295 7.82 10.76 -8.86
CA PRO A 295 9.24 11.06 -8.73
C PRO A 295 9.60 12.54 -8.88
N LEU A 296 8.72 13.38 -9.47
CA LEU A 296 8.96 14.81 -9.70
C LEU A 296 8.58 15.63 -8.46
N GLU A 297 9.51 15.81 -7.53
CA GLU A 297 9.33 16.73 -6.41
C GLU A 297 9.12 18.18 -6.90
N THR A 298 9.93 18.56 -7.90
CA THR A 298 9.83 19.85 -8.60
C THR A 298 9.98 19.61 -10.10
N SER A 299 9.64 20.60 -10.92
CA SER A 299 9.82 20.54 -12.37
C SER A 299 11.27 20.36 -12.83
N SER A 300 12.25 20.62 -11.96
CA SER A 300 13.68 20.48 -12.22
C SER A 300 14.29 19.18 -11.65
N THR A 301 13.50 18.35 -10.97
CA THR A 301 13.99 17.07 -10.42
C THR A 301 14.38 16.13 -11.55
N THR A 302 15.62 15.65 -11.51
CA THR A 302 16.08 14.60 -12.43
C THR A 302 15.53 13.25 -11.95
N ILE A 303 14.86 12.57 -12.86
CA ILE A 303 14.20 11.28 -12.57
C ILE A 303 14.62 10.22 -13.59
N ASN A 304 14.37 8.95 -13.27
CA ASN A 304 14.46 7.88 -14.26
C ASN A 304 13.47 8.15 -15.40
N THR A 305 13.93 8.04 -16.66
CA THR A 305 13.14 8.35 -17.87
C THR A 305 12.02 7.35 -18.15
N GLN A 306 11.99 6.25 -17.43
CA GLN A 306 10.92 5.24 -17.53
C GLN A 306 9.69 5.59 -16.71
N PHE A 307 9.72 6.56 -15.81
CA PHE A 307 8.48 7.07 -15.23
C PHE A 307 7.59 7.69 -16.30
N LYS A 308 6.31 7.31 -16.33
CA LYS A 308 5.37 7.73 -17.37
C LYS A 308 4.19 8.52 -16.79
N ARG A 309 3.27 7.89 -16.09
CA ARG A 309 1.98 8.49 -15.77
C ARG A 309 1.61 8.31 -14.30
N GLY A 310 0.94 9.29 -13.75
CA GLY A 310 0.32 9.14 -12.43
C GLY A 310 -0.92 8.24 -12.47
N ALA A 311 -1.70 8.33 -13.54
CA ALA A 311 -2.76 7.36 -13.86
C ALA A 311 -2.83 7.10 -15.36
N HIS A 312 -2.76 5.85 -15.74
CA HIS A 312 -2.89 5.34 -17.11
C HIS A 312 -4.14 4.48 -17.21
N LEU A 313 -5.24 5.07 -17.68
CA LEU A 313 -6.55 4.43 -17.83
C LEU A 313 -6.74 4.08 -19.31
N ARG A 314 -6.61 2.80 -19.64
CA ARG A 314 -6.48 2.34 -21.03
C ARG A 314 -7.34 1.12 -21.35
N ARG A 315 -7.26 0.63 -22.58
CA ARG A 315 -7.80 -0.67 -23.02
C ARG A 315 -9.23 -0.95 -22.50
N ASN A 316 -10.14 0.01 -22.72
CA ASN A 316 -11.55 -0.13 -22.39
C ASN A 316 -11.90 -0.23 -20.90
N THR A 317 -11.01 0.19 -20.00
CA THR A 317 -11.31 0.23 -18.56
C THR A 317 -12.50 1.15 -18.23
N GLN A 318 -13.22 0.85 -17.15
CA GLN A 318 -14.24 1.68 -16.52
C GLN A 318 -13.84 2.09 -15.09
N THR A 319 -12.55 2.00 -14.75
CA THR A 319 -12.04 2.38 -13.43
C THR A 319 -12.32 3.83 -13.10
N CYS A 320 -12.73 4.08 -11.86
CA CYS A 320 -13.10 5.40 -11.37
C CYS A 320 -12.18 5.87 -10.24
N LEU A 321 -11.74 7.15 -10.31
CA LEU A 321 -10.93 7.80 -9.28
C LEU A 321 -11.73 8.94 -8.65
N TYR A 322 -11.87 8.93 -7.33
CA TYR A 322 -12.58 9.94 -6.56
C TYR A 322 -11.72 10.51 -5.43
N ASN A 323 -11.92 11.78 -5.10
CA ASN A 323 -11.36 12.40 -3.89
C ASN A 323 -9.85 12.17 -3.71
N SER A 324 -9.08 12.15 -4.78
CA SER A 324 -7.71 11.67 -4.79
C SER A 324 -6.69 12.76 -5.13
N LEU A 325 -5.42 12.47 -4.91
CA LEU A 325 -4.27 13.25 -5.32
C LEU A 325 -3.37 12.41 -6.23
N ILE A 326 -2.97 12.97 -7.35
CA ILE A 326 -1.89 12.46 -8.19
C ILE A 326 -0.88 13.58 -8.37
N ALA A 327 0.33 13.39 -7.89
CA ALA A 327 1.34 14.45 -7.89
C ALA A 327 2.70 13.96 -8.45
N GLY A 328 3.36 14.84 -9.22
CA GLY A 328 4.77 14.70 -9.57
C GLY A 328 5.09 13.58 -10.57
N PHE A 329 4.26 13.37 -11.59
CA PHE A 329 4.57 12.49 -12.72
C PHE A 329 4.80 13.27 -14.01
N PRO A 330 5.56 12.73 -14.98
CA PRO A 330 5.66 13.35 -16.30
C PRO A 330 4.30 13.65 -16.93
N THR A 331 3.38 12.66 -16.90
CA THR A 331 1.96 12.86 -17.23
C THR A 331 1.12 12.56 -15.99
N GLY A 332 0.21 13.46 -15.61
CA GLY A 332 -0.64 13.27 -14.43
C GLY A 332 -1.72 12.22 -14.67
N LEU A 333 -2.65 12.48 -15.58
CA LEU A 333 -3.70 11.57 -16.00
C LEU A 333 -3.63 11.35 -17.51
N PHE A 334 -3.65 10.10 -17.93
CA PHE A 334 -3.77 9.71 -19.32
C PHE A 334 -4.95 8.76 -19.54
N ILE A 335 -5.95 9.19 -20.32
CA ILE A 335 -7.02 8.32 -20.81
C ILE A 335 -6.61 7.85 -22.21
N ASP A 336 -6.35 6.56 -22.36
CA ASP A 336 -5.70 6.00 -23.52
C ASP A 336 -6.60 5.04 -24.30
N GLY A 337 -6.82 5.41 -25.57
CA GLY A 337 -7.60 4.62 -26.51
C GLY A 337 -9.07 4.98 -26.55
N SER A 338 -9.63 4.89 -27.76
CA SER A 338 -10.99 5.34 -28.08
C SER A 338 -12.09 4.70 -27.21
N LEU A 339 -11.89 3.48 -26.73
CA LEU A 339 -12.89 2.80 -25.89
C LEU A 339 -12.85 3.35 -24.46
N ALA A 340 -11.67 3.61 -23.88
CA ALA A 340 -11.56 4.28 -22.56
C ALA A 340 -12.10 5.72 -22.64
N GLU A 341 -11.81 6.45 -23.72
CA GLU A 341 -12.39 7.78 -23.97
C GLU A 341 -13.93 7.74 -24.11
N THR A 342 -14.46 6.71 -24.76
CA THR A 342 -15.91 6.48 -24.85
C THR A 342 -16.52 6.23 -23.48
N ASN A 343 -15.90 5.40 -22.64
CA ASN A 343 -16.33 5.15 -21.27
C ASN A 343 -16.31 6.43 -20.42
N ALA A 344 -15.31 7.30 -20.62
CA ALA A 344 -15.24 8.60 -19.95
C ALA A 344 -16.39 9.52 -20.39
N ASN A 345 -16.71 9.58 -21.69
CA ASN A 345 -17.82 10.37 -22.21
C ASN A 345 -19.19 9.87 -21.72
N ASN A 346 -19.36 8.55 -21.61
CA ASN A 346 -20.57 7.91 -21.13
C ASN A 346 -20.75 8.01 -19.61
N GLY A 347 -19.67 8.36 -18.86
CA GLY A 347 -19.69 8.40 -17.41
C GLY A 347 -19.49 7.03 -16.76
N ASP A 348 -19.04 6.01 -17.50
CA ASP A 348 -18.65 4.70 -16.98
C ASP A 348 -17.28 4.79 -16.31
N LEU A 349 -16.31 5.47 -16.92
CA LEU A 349 -15.04 5.89 -16.34
C LEU A 349 -15.17 7.32 -15.78
N GLN A 350 -14.83 7.53 -14.52
CA GLN A 350 -14.98 8.83 -13.88
C GLN A 350 -13.71 9.23 -13.10
N VAL A 351 -13.36 10.51 -13.20
CA VAL A 351 -12.37 11.15 -12.31
C VAL A 351 -13.04 12.38 -11.71
N ARG A 352 -13.24 12.38 -10.38
CA ARG A 352 -13.97 13.45 -9.69
C ARG A 352 -13.29 13.84 -8.38
N ASN A 353 -13.38 15.13 -8.04
CA ASN A 353 -12.81 15.70 -6.82
C ASN A 353 -11.33 15.35 -6.64
N THR A 354 -10.61 15.18 -7.76
CA THR A 354 -9.23 14.73 -7.81
C THR A 354 -8.31 15.89 -8.16
N VAL A 355 -7.16 15.95 -7.48
CA VAL A 355 -6.11 16.95 -7.69
C VAL A 355 -4.98 16.33 -8.48
N ILE A 356 -4.61 16.95 -9.60
CA ILE A 356 -3.38 16.63 -10.35
C ILE A 356 -2.40 17.77 -10.08
N ALA A 357 -1.21 17.46 -9.55
CA ALA A 357 -0.26 18.49 -9.13
C ALA A 357 1.17 18.22 -9.67
N GLY A 358 1.86 19.26 -10.12
CA GLY A 358 3.30 19.21 -10.46
C GLY A 358 3.68 18.26 -11.58
N SER A 359 2.76 17.94 -12.48
CA SER A 359 3.03 17.12 -13.66
C SER A 359 3.47 18.00 -14.83
N THR A 360 4.42 17.52 -15.65
CA THR A 360 4.84 18.23 -16.85
C THR A 360 3.68 18.37 -17.84
N THR A 361 2.89 17.30 -18.01
CA THR A 361 1.63 17.28 -18.74
C THR A 361 0.55 16.84 -17.77
N ALA A 362 -0.31 17.74 -17.28
CA ALA A 362 -1.29 17.36 -16.29
C ALA A 362 -2.33 16.35 -16.82
N LEU A 363 -2.84 16.57 -18.03
CA LEU A 363 -3.91 15.79 -18.65
C LEU A 363 -3.53 15.42 -20.07
N SER A 364 -3.72 14.16 -20.46
CA SER A 364 -3.44 13.63 -21.80
C SER A 364 -4.54 12.66 -22.24
N ALA A 365 -4.78 12.58 -23.56
CA ALA A 365 -5.65 11.60 -24.18
C ALA A 365 -5.08 11.18 -25.55
N SER A 366 -5.56 10.05 -26.10
CA SER A 366 -4.93 9.44 -27.28
C SER A 366 -5.15 10.21 -28.58
N ALA A 367 -6.34 10.74 -28.88
CA ALA A 367 -6.61 11.30 -30.18
C ALA A 367 -7.50 12.54 -30.19
N SER A 368 -8.79 12.37 -30.17
CA SER A 368 -9.77 13.46 -30.38
C SER A 368 -10.58 13.81 -29.12
N PHE A 369 -10.31 13.15 -28.03
CA PHE A 369 -11.00 13.36 -26.76
C PHE A 369 -10.52 14.66 -26.10
N ASP A 370 -11.44 15.61 -25.92
CA ASP A 370 -11.14 16.85 -25.21
C ASP A 370 -11.10 16.61 -23.68
N ILE A 371 -9.99 16.03 -23.24
CA ILE A 371 -9.77 15.72 -21.83
C ILE A 371 -9.79 16.97 -20.94
N GLN A 372 -9.41 18.13 -21.48
CA GLN A 372 -9.43 19.39 -20.71
C GLN A 372 -10.87 19.79 -20.37
N THR A 373 -11.76 19.82 -21.37
CA THR A 373 -13.18 20.12 -21.13
C THR A 373 -13.82 19.06 -20.25
N TRP A 374 -13.54 17.78 -20.50
CA TRP A 374 -14.10 16.68 -19.71
C TRP A 374 -13.66 16.74 -18.23
N PHE A 375 -12.37 16.90 -17.96
CA PHE A 375 -11.84 16.95 -16.59
C PHE A 375 -12.37 18.16 -15.81
N ASN A 376 -12.58 19.30 -16.49
CA ASN A 376 -13.08 20.55 -15.92
C ASN A 376 -14.62 20.68 -16.00
N THR A 377 -15.33 19.60 -16.32
CA THR A 377 -16.80 19.62 -16.34
C THR A 377 -17.37 20.15 -15.02
N ALA A 378 -18.30 21.07 -15.11
CA ALA A 378 -18.95 21.65 -13.94
C ALA A 378 -19.53 20.57 -13.02
N GLY A 379 -19.19 20.60 -11.74
CA GLY A 379 -19.60 19.60 -10.75
C GLY A 379 -18.66 18.38 -10.62
N TYR A 380 -17.62 18.26 -11.45
CA TYR A 380 -16.62 17.20 -11.24
C TYR A 380 -15.66 17.51 -10.09
N GLY A 381 -15.48 18.79 -9.73
CA GLY A 381 -14.67 19.20 -8.57
C GLY A 381 -13.17 18.94 -8.70
N ASN A 382 -12.69 18.62 -9.88
CA ASN A 382 -11.28 18.37 -10.17
C ASN A 382 -10.46 19.66 -10.18
N SER A 383 -9.15 19.56 -9.98
CA SER A 383 -8.24 20.70 -10.10
C SER A 383 -6.85 20.28 -10.58
N VAL A 384 -6.21 21.16 -11.34
CA VAL A 384 -4.81 21.05 -11.73
C VAL A 384 -4.02 22.12 -10.98
N LEU A 385 -2.95 21.73 -10.32
CA LEU A 385 -2.00 22.61 -9.64
C LEU A 385 -0.65 22.55 -10.38
N PRO A 386 -0.05 23.71 -10.72
CA PRO A 386 1.13 23.75 -11.55
C PRO A 386 2.38 23.17 -10.89
N ALA A 387 2.47 23.21 -9.56
CA ALA A 387 3.61 22.68 -8.82
C ALA A 387 3.18 21.66 -7.75
N SER A 388 4.03 20.67 -7.51
CA SER A 388 3.82 19.70 -6.43
C SER A 388 3.79 20.36 -5.05
N THR A 389 4.50 21.48 -4.88
CA THR A 389 4.50 22.28 -3.65
C THR A 389 3.17 22.97 -3.36
N ASP A 390 2.33 23.18 -4.39
CA ASP A 390 1.03 23.87 -4.24
C ASP A 390 0.02 23.05 -3.45
N ILE A 391 0.25 21.74 -3.29
CA ILE A 391 -0.58 20.90 -2.42
C ILE A 391 -0.39 21.22 -0.94
N LEU A 392 0.61 22.04 -0.57
CA LEU A 392 0.99 22.31 0.82
C LEU A 392 1.03 21.03 1.66
N ASN A 393 1.60 20.03 1.10
CA ASN A 393 2.09 18.85 1.79
C ASN A 393 3.60 18.86 1.66
N TYR A 394 4.32 18.42 2.69
CA TYR A 394 5.71 18.11 2.47
C TYR A 394 5.72 16.95 1.47
N TYR A 395 6.10 17.26 0.25
CA TYR A 395 6.41 16.21 -0.70
C TYR A 395 7.42 15.30 -0.01
N PRO A 396 7.23 13.98 0.03
CA PRO A 396 8.06 13.10 0.85
C PRO A 396 9.48 12.99 0.27
N VAL A 397 10.25 14.08 0.46
CA VAL A 397 11.66 14.18 0.04
C VAL A 397 12.52 13.16 0.76
N ASN A 398 12.23 12.95 2.04
CA ASN A 398 12.88 11.90 2.83
C ASN A 398 11.99 10.67 2.89
N LEU A 399 12.16 9.78 1.93
CA LEU A 399 11.38 8.55 1.84
C LEU A 399 11.58 7.62 3.05
N SER A 400 12.70 7.68 3.75
CA SER A 400 12.90 6.88 4.98
C SER A 400 12.13 7.42 6.19
N SER A 401 11.62 8.65 6.10
CA SER A 401 10.76 9.27 7.13
C SER A 401 9.81 10.26 6.47
N PRO A 402 8.84 9.80 5.67
CA PRO A 402 7.99 10.69 4.89
C PRO A 402 7.06 11.50 5.79
N SER A 403 6.91 12.79 5.46
CA SER A 403 5.86 13.62 6.04
C SER A 403 4.57 13.38 5.28
N LEU A 404 3.57 12.81 5.94
CA LEU A 404 2.37 12.29 5.30
C LEU A 404 1.18 13.23 5.35
N LEU A 405 1.12 14.11 6.37
CA LEU A 405 -0.06 14.94 6.60
C LEU A 405 0.01 16.25 5.81
N PRO A 406 -1.10 16.65 5.17
CA PRO A 406 -1.23 17.98 4.58
C PRO A 406 -1.04 19.08 5.64
N GLN A 407 -0.39 20.17 5.25
CA GLN A 407 -0.22 21.36 6.11
C GLN A 407 -1.54 22.14 6.22
N THR A 408 -1.64 22.95 7.26
CA THR A 408 -2.76 23.91 7.39
C THR A 408 -2.84 24.81 6.16
N GLY A 409 -4.02 24.92 5.57
CA GLY A 409 -4.24 25.68 4.33
C GLY A 409 -4.07 24.85 3.05
N SER A 410 -3.66 23.58 3.14
CA SER A 410 -3.60 22.70 1.98
C SER A 410 -4.96 22.58 1.29
N PRO A 411 -5.00 22.67 -0.05
CA PRO A 411 -6.22 22.42 -0.82
C PRO A 411 -6.74 20.99 -0.68
N LEU A 412 -5.93 20.07 -0.16
CA LEU A 412 -6.33 18.69 0.09
C LEU A 412 -7.24 18.53 1.30
N LEU A 413 -7.21 19.46 2.28
CA LEU A 413 -8.00 19.38 3.51
C LEU A 413 -9.51 19.58 3.31
N SER A 414 -9.95 19.81 2.08
CA SER A 414 -11.36 20.00 1.71
C SER A 414 -11.63 19.54 0.28
N GLY A 415 -12.90 19.54 -0.11
CA GLY A 415 -13.32 19.30 -1.50
C GLY A 415 -13.56 17.83 -1.86
N ALA A 416 -13.53 16.92 -0.89
CA ALA A 416 -14.04 15.56 -1.12
C ALA A 416 -15.58 15.58 -1.20
N ASP A 417 -16.12 14.72 -2.08
CA ASP A 417 -17.56 14.54 -2.28
C ASP A 417 -17.88 13.03 -2.39
N PHE A 418 -18.87 12.61 -1.62
CA PHE A 418 -19.34 11.22 -1.57
C PHE A 418 -20.77 11.07 -2.10
N THR A 419 -21.28 12.03 -2.85
CA THR A 419 -22.67 11.99 -3.38
C THR A 419 -22.81 11.06 -4.60
N SER A 420 -21.71 10.70 -5.27
CA SER A 420 -21.73 9.78 -6.40
C SER A 420 -22.32 8.41 -6.01
N ALA A 421 -23.16 7.85 -6.89
CA ALA A 421 -23.73 6.52 -6.69
C ALA A 421 -22.66 5.42 -6.47
N ASN A 422 -21.49 5.56 -7.12
CA ASN A 422 -20.36 4.64 -6.97
C ASN A 422 -19.76 4.63 -5.55
N LEU A 423 -19.95 5.69 -4.77
CA LEU A 423 -19.44 5.82 -3.40
C LEU A 423 -20.48 5.46 -2.33
N GLN A 424 -21.65 4.97 -2.72
CA GLN A 424 -22.71 4.53 -1.80
C GLN A 424 -22.53 3.05 -1.38
N GLY A 425 -23.38 2.56 -0.47
CA GLY A 425 -23.39 1.16 -0.06
C GLY A 425 -22.53 0.81 1.14
N GLY A 426 -22.04 1.84 1.90
CA GLY A 426 -21.48 1.66 3.25
C GLY A 426 -20.02 1.18 3.30
N PHE A 427 -19.35 0.96 2.18
CA PHE A 427 -17.91 0.69 2.18
C PHE A 427 -17.11 1.97 2.46
N PHE A 428 -17.36 3.05 1.75
CA PHE A 428 -16.59 4.28 1.86
C PHE A 428 -16.91 5.05 3.15
N THR A 429 -15.87 5.47 3.85
CA THR A 429 -15.96 6.40 4.98
C THR A 429 -15.95 7.83 4.45
N ASN A 430 -17.00 8.58 4.72
CA ASN A 430 -17.10 9.97 4.28
C ASN A 430 -16.15 10.86 5.09
N VAL A 431 -15.26 11.56 4.37
CA VAL A 431 -14.30 12.52 4.92
C VAL A 431 -14.33 13.81 4.10
N ASN A 432 -13.87 14.92 4.65
CA ASN A 432 -13.88 16.19 3.95
C ASN A 432 -12.67 16.40 3.03
N TYR A 433 -11.60 15.61 3.22
CA TYR A 433 -10.31 15.81 2.57
C TYR A 433 -10.15 14.91 1.35
N ARG A 434 -9.31 15.35 0.41
CA ARG A 434 -8.86 14.63 -0.77
C ARG A 434 -7.49 13.98 -0.50
N GLY A 435 -7.22 12.85 -1.16
CA GLY A 435 -6.03 12.06 -0.89
C GLY A 435 -6.19 11.14 0.33
N ALA A 436 -5.14 10.37 0.60
CA ALA A 436 -5.12 9.31 1.62
C ALA A 436 -5.04 9.84 3.07
N PHE A 437 -4.62 11.09 3.25
CA PHE A 437 -4.33 11.67 4.55
C PHE A 437 -5.11 12.97 4.77
N GLY A 438 -5.78 13.06 5.92
CA GLY A 438 -6.34 14.30 6.45
C GLY A 438 -5.47 14.83 7.59
N THR A 439 -6.05 14.87 8.79
CA THR A 439 -5.33 15.28 10.02
C THR A 439 -4.81 14.09 10.84
N ASN A 440 -5.09 12.87 10.42
CA ASN A 440 -4.70 11.64 11.12
C ASN A 440 -3.71 10.82 10.29
N ASN A 441 -2.61 10.44 10.91
CA ASN A 441 -1.63 9.54 10.32
C ASN A 441 -1.95 8.09 10.68
N TRP A 442 -2.68 7.40 9.82
CA TRP A 442 -3.07 6.01 10.00
C TRP A 442 -1.94 4.99 9.75
N THR A 443 -0.76 5.47 9.32
CA THR A 443 0.41 4.58 9.07
C THR A 443 1.23 4.31 10.34
N GLN A 444 1.01 5.08 11.42
CA GLN A 444 1.82 4.96 12.64
C GLN A 444 1.80 3.55 13.24
N GLY A 445 2.96 3.09 13.66
CA GLY A 445 3.18 1.87 14.44
C GLY A 445 3.30 0.60 13.61
N TRP A 446 2.70 0.51 12.43
CA TRP A 446 2.70 -0.71 11.64
C TRP A 446 3.53 -0.64 10.33
N THR A 447 3.69 0.54 9.74
CA THR A 447 4.49 0.70 8.52
C THR A 447 5.99 0.79 8.83
N ASN A 448 6.79 0.47 7.81
CA ASN A 448 8.24 0.66 7.84
C ASN A 448 8.71 1.32 6.54
N PHE A 449 9.28 2.50 6.64
CA PHE A 449 9.83 3.25 5.52
C PHE A 449 11.35 3.10 5.38
N ASP A 450 11.99 2.29 6.23
CA ASP A 450 13.41 1.93 6.14
C ASP A 450 13.63 0.42 6.40
N PRO A 451 12.98 -0.47 5.62
CA PRO A 451 13.12 -1.92 5.80
C PRO A 451 14.54 -2.40 5.49
N GLN A 452 15.29 -1.67 4.67
CA GLN A 452 16.68 -1.98 4.33
C GLN A 452 17.59 -2.04 5.55
N ASN A 453 17.36 -1.15 6.53
CA ASN A 453 18.15 -1.04 7.74
C ASN A 453 17.48 -1.68 8.98
N THR A 454 16.38 -2.40 8.79
CA THR A 454 15.62 -3.03 9.88
C THR A 454 16.15 -4.42 10.19
N ASP A 455 16.30 -4.76 11.47
CA ASP A 455 16.60 -6.11 11.94
C ASP A 455 15.28 -6.91 12.07
N TYR A 456 15.24 -8.13 11.52
CA TYR A 456 14.07 -9.03 11.54
C TYR A 456 14.40 -10.38 12.18
#